data_fde0e65f0fc52f714a4d58aa3a34c221
#
_entry.id   fde0e65f0fc52f714a4d58aa3a34c221
#
_cell.length_a   1.000
_cell.length_b   1.000
_cell.length_c   1.000
_cell.angle_alpha   90.00
_cell.angle_beta   90.00
_cell.angle_gamma   90.00
#
_symmetry.space_group_name_H-M   'P 1'
#
loop_
_entity.id
_entity.type
_entity.pdbx_description
1 polymer ?
#
loop_
_entity_poly.entity_id
_entity_poly.type
_entity_poly.pdbx_seq_one_letter_code
_entity_poly.pdbx_strand_id
1 'polypeptide(L)'
;VLSYYHLRIGGTIAFMVLTTYLEAIIASQVSALTNNIVGDYYYQTNQKLEASILYENSWDRYRYNPKAKNLTAQLLFELDQPSLAKEHLEESFDLAPQVDNILLLSERLPKENKPFEAVFYLENGLKFFPSNPYLSQNLALLYTLVKKDEEAQAIFADLSKNNPVAAANWLAISVKLGEKVEIPKADEDLIFLINRVATERKNGTLVDGQTLEILK
;
A
#
# COMPACT_ATOMS: atom_id res chain seq x y z
N VAL A 1 19.52 -13.14 -53.92
CA VAL A 1 20.67 -13.13 -53.01
C VAL A 1 21.11 -11.68 -52.84
N LEU A 2 20.94 -11.11 -51.64
CA LEU A 2 21.44 -9.76 -51.31
C LEU A 2 22.98 -9.76 -51.47
N SER A 3 23.52 -8.79 -52.20
CA SER A 3 24.96 -8.68 -52.36
C SER A 3 25.62 -8.41 -51.00
N TYR A 4 26.80 -8.92 -50.79
CA TYR A 4 27.60 -8.77 -49.56
C TYR A 4 27.69 -7.31 -49.06
N TYR A 5 27.79 -6.36 -49.99
CA TYR A 5 27.84 -4.92 -49.70
C TYR A 5 26.54 -4.39 -49.06
N HIS A 6 25.37 -4.83 -49.53
CA HIS A 6 24.09 -4.43 -48.99
C HIS A 6 23.88 -4.99 -47.56
N LEU A 7 24.33 -6.21 -47.33
CA LEU A 7 24.28 -6.82 -46.02
C LEU A 7 25.19 -6.06 -45.00
N ARG A 8 26.38 -5.67 -45.46
CA ARG A 8 27.36 -4.96 -44.64
C ARG A 8 26.90 -3.54 -44.29
N ILE A 9 26.39 -2.78 -45.27
CA ILE A 9 25.86 -1.44 -45.09
C ILE A 9 24.62 -1.51 -44.18
N GLY A 10 23.66 -2.40 -44.46
CA GLY A 10 22.45 -2.59 -43.67
C GLY A 10 22.78 -3.02 -42.21
N GLY A 11 23.73 -3.91 -42.03
CA GLY A 11 24.18 -4.32 -40.71
C GLY A 11 24.85 -3.20 -39.91
N THR A 12 25.67 -2.37 -40.56
CA THR A 12 26.29 -1.20 -39.91
C THR A 12 25.23 -0.16 -39.50
N ILE A 13 24.27 0.13 -40.38
CA ILE A 13 23.15 1.06 -40.05
C ILE A 13 22.34 0.49 -38.88
N ALA A 14 21.96 -0.77 -38.93
CA ALA A 14 21.21 -1.42 -37.87
C ALA A 14 21.95 -1.38 -36.52
N PHE A 15 23.29 -1.62 -36.55
CA PHE A 15 24.13 -1.52 -35.37
C PHE A 15 24.18 -0.09 -34.81
N MET A 16 24.34 0.93 -35.67
CA MET A 16 24.33 2.32 -35.24
C MET A 16 22.99 2.72 -34.61
N VAL A 17 21.87 2.34 -35.22
CA VAL A 17 20.54 2.59 -34.68
C VAL A 17 20.35 1.91 -33.31
N LEU A 18 20.79 0.65 -33.21
CA LEU A 18 20.69 -0.10 -31.95
C LEU A 18 21.54 0.53 -30.85
N THR A 19 22.78 0.92 -31.14
CA THR A 19 23.66 1.56 -30.13
C THR A 19 23.09 2.91 -29.68
N THR A 20 22.62 3.75 -30.58
CA THR A 20 22.00 5.04 -30.25
C THR A 20 20.75 4.84 -29.38
N TYR A 21 19.95 3.82 -29.70
CA TYR A 21 18.75 3.49 -28.92
C TYR A 21 19.11 3.00 -27.50
N LEU A 22 20.13 2.15 -27.36
CA LEU A 22 20.63 1.67 -26.06
C LEU A 22 21.19 2.82 -25.23
N GLU A 23 21.95 3.73 -25.83
CA GLU A 23 22.48 4.91 -25.14
C GLU A 23 21.35 5.81 -24.61
N ALA A 24 20.31 6.03 -25.38
CA ALA A 24 19.15 6.82 -24.97
C ALA A 24 18.41 6.17 -23.78
N ILE A 25 18.25 4.86 -23.77
CA ILE A 25 17.65 4.12 -22.65
C ILE A 25 18.51 4.26 -21.39
N ILE A 26 19.81 4.04 -21.49
CA ILE A 26 20.75 4.14 -20.36
C ILE A 26 20.75 5.59 -19.82
N ALA A 27 20.81 6.58 -20.69
CA ALA A 27 20.79 7.99 -20.28
C ALA A 27 19.50 8.36 -19.54
N SER A 28 18.34 7.86 -19.98
CA SER A 28 17.07 8.10 -19.30
C SER A 28 17.04 7.45 -17.91
N GLN A 29 17.53 6.23 -17.75
CA GLN A 29 17.61 5.53 -16.47
C GLN A 29 18.58 6.22 -15.49
N VAL A 30 19.75 6.65 -15.97
CA VAL A 30 20.74 7.40 -15.17
C VAL A 30 20.13 8.74 -14.73
N SER A 31 19.44 9.44 -15.62
CA SER A 31 18.75 10.69 -15.30
C SER A 31 17.67 10.48 -14.24
N ALA A 32 16.85 9.42 -14.37
CA ALA A 32 15.83 9.08 -13.37
C ALA A 32 16.46 8.77 -12.00
N LEU A 33 17.53 7.98 -11.99
CA LEU A 33 18.25 7.65 -10.75
C LEU A 33 18.84 8.92 -10.09
N THR A 34 19.44 9.80 -10.88
CA THR A 34 20.00 11.06 -10.38
C THR A 34 18.90 11.94 -9.77
N ASN A 35 17.76 12.06 -10.44
CA ASN A 35 16.61 12.81 -9.90
C ASN A 35 16.12 12.22 -8.58
N ASN A 36 16.08 10.89 -8.43
CA ASN A 36 15.71 10.25 -7.17
C ASN A 36 16.71 10.58 -6.05
N ILE A 37 18.02 10.46 -6.31
CA ILE A 37 19.05 10.72 -5.30
C ILE A 37 19.02 12.19 -4.85
N VAL A 38 18.88 13.12 -5.80
CA VAL A 38 18.79 14.54 -5.48
C VAL A 38 17.45 14.85 -4.79
N GLY A 39 16.37 14.19 -5.20
CA GLY A 39 15.06 14.27 -4.55
C GLY A 39 15.12 13.80 -3.08
N ASP A 40 15.80 12.68 -2.81
CA ASP A 40 16.04 12.19 -1.44
C ASP A 40 16.81 13.22 -0.58
N TYR A 41 17.80 13.90 -1.17
CA TYR A 41 18.52 14.97 -0.48
C TYR A 41 17.59 16.16 -0.13
N TYR A 42 16.78 16.64 -1.08
CA TYR A 42 15.83 17.71 -0.83
C TYR A 42 14.76 17.32 0.18
N TYR A 43 14.29 16.09 0.12
CA TYR A 43 13.35 15.54 1.12
C TYR A 43 13.94 15.59 2.54
N GLN A 44 15.19 15.12 2.72
CA GLN A 44 15.89 15.13 4.01
C GLN A 44 16.17 16.53 4.52
N THR A 45 16.32 17.51 3.65
CA THR A 45 16.49 18.91 4.00
C THR A 45 15.18 19.69 4.15
N ASN A 46 14.03 18.96 4.17
CA ASN A 46 12.68 19.50 4.31
C ASN A 46 12.24 20.45 3.18
N GLN A 47 12.85 20.34 2.02
CA GLN A 47 12.49 21.07 0.79
C GLN A 47 11.54 20.19 -0.04
N LYS A 48 10.28 20.07 0.43
CA LYS A 48 9.31 19.09 -0.06
C LYS A 48 8.87 19.35 -1.50
N LEU A 49 8.74 20.62 -1.89
CA LEU A 49 8.34 21.01 -3.24
C LEU A 49 9.41 20.60 -4.26
N GLU A 50 10.66 20.92 -3.99
CA GLU A 50 11.79 20.57 -4.85
C GLU A 50 11.95 19.05 -4.95
N ALA A 51 11.78 18.35 -3.84
CA ALA A 51 11.79 16.88 -3.83
C ALA A 51 10.67 16.28 -4.70
N SER A 52 9.45 16.80 -4.61
CA SER A 52 8.32 16.31 -5.40
C SER A 52 8.54 16.49 -6.90
N ILE A 53 9.05 17.65 -7.31
CA ILE A 53 9.38 17.94 -8.73
C ILE A 53 10.47 16.97 -9.24
N LEU A 54 11.47 16.67 -8.43
CA LEU A 54 12.54 15.75 -8.84
C LEU A 54 12.05 14.30 -8.95
N TYR A 55 11.21 13.83 -8.05
CA TYR A 55 10.61 12.52 -8.16
C TYR A 55 9.66 12.42 -9.36
N GLU A 56 8.89 13.47 -9.66
CA GLU A 56 8.06 13.52 -10.87
C GLU A 56 8.91 13.48 -12.15
N ASN A 57 9.98 14.28 -12.22
CA ASN A 57 10.94 14.22 -13.33
C ASN A 57 11.60 12.83 -13.45
N SER A 58 11.84 12.14 -12.35
CA SER A 58 12.34 10.76 -12.37
C SER A 58 11.33 9.81 -13.01
N TRP A 59 10.06 9.91 -12.66
CA TRP A 59 8.97 9.14 -13.25
C TRP A 59 8.85 9.40 -14.75
N ASP A 60 8.87 10.65 -15.18
CA ASP A 60 8.77 11.02 -16.59
C ASP A 60 9.92 10.48 -17.45
N ARG A 61 11.11 10.37 -16.87
CA ARG A 61 12.28 9.78 -17.52
C ARG A 61 12.23 8.27 -17.57
N TYR A 62 11.66 7.62 -16.56
CA TYR A 62 11.59 6.18 -16.46
C TYR A 62 10.30 5.72 -15.75
N ARG A 63 9.24 5.49 -16.51
CA ARG A 63 7.89 5.14 -16.02
C ARG A 63 7.78 3.75 -15.34
N TYR A 64 8.85 2.97 -15.33
CA TYR A 64 8.92 1.72 -14.55
C TYR A 64 9.50 1.90 -13.15
N ASN A 65 9.48 3.13 -12.62
CA ASN A 65 9.87 3.45 -11.25
C ASN A 65 8.66 3.96 -10.43
N PRO A 66 7.72 3.08 -10.06
CA PRO A 66 6.51 3.48 -9.32
C PRO A 66 6.83 4.06 -7.93
N LYS A 67 8.01 3.76 -7.36
CA LYS A 67 8.46 4.38 -6.11
C LYS A 67 8.52 5.91 -6.21
N ALA A 68 9.07 6.44 -7.30
CA ALA A 68 9.14 7.89 -7.51
C ALA A 68 7.74 8.51 -7.54
N LYS A 69 6.80 7.88 -8.25
CA LYS A 69 5.40 8.33 -8.33
C LYS A 69 4.71 8.32 -6.97
N ASN A 70 4.91 7.27 -6.18
CA ASN A 70 4.35 7.17 -4.83
C ASN A 70 4.93 8.23 -3.89
N LEU A 71 6.24 8.51 -3.97
CA LEU A 71 6.88 9.58 -3.18
C LEU A 71 6.37 10.96 -3.60
N THR A 72 6.21 11.22 -4.90
CA THR A 72 5.57 12.46 -5.38
C THR A 72 4.19 12.62 -4.77
N ALA A 73 3.35 11.59 -4.84
CA ALA A 73 2.00 11.63 -4.29
C ALA A 73 2.00 11.86 -2.77
N GLN A 74 2.88 11.20 -2.03
CA GLN A 74 3.01 11.41 -0.59
C GLN A 74 3.36 12.87 -0.26
N LEU A 75 4.34 13.45 -0.98
CA LEU A 75 4.73 14.84 -0.78
C LEU A 75 3.61 15.81 -1.17
N LEU A 76 2.87 15.53 -2.23
CA LEU A 76 1.72 16.35 -2.63
C LEU A 76 0.62 16.35 -1.56
N PHE A 77 0.40 15.23 -0.86
CA PHE A 77 -0.49 15.23 0.32
C PHE A 77 0.04 16.13 1.44
N GLU A 78 1.35 16.12 1.68
CA GLU A 78 1.98 16.97 2.69
C GLU A 78 1.99 18.46 2.30
N LEU A 79 1.89 18.76 1.01
CA LEU A 79 1.79 20.11 0.43
C LEU A 79 0.33 20.57 0.26
N ASP A 80 -0.64 19.82 0.82
CA ASP A 80 -2.07 20.13 0.75
C ASP A 80 -2.62 20.14 -0.70
N GLN A 81 -2.12 19.24 -1.55
CA GLN A 81 -2.56 19.03 -2.92
C GLN A 81 -3.17 17.63 -3.13
N PRO A 82 -4.24 17.27 -2.42
CA PRO A 82 -4.74 15.88 -2.38
C PRO A 82 -5.27 15.38 -3.73
N SER A 83 -5.86 16.26 -4.55
CA SER A 83 -6.40 15.86 -5.85
C SER A 83 -5.29 15.41 -6.80
N LEU A 84 -4.19 16.16 -6.86
CA LEU A 84 -3.04 15.83 -7.70
C LEU A 84 -2.32 14.58 -7.16
N ALA A 85 -2.17 14.48 -5.84
CA ALA A 85 -1.61 13.30 -5.19
C ALA A 85 -2.38 12.02 -5.55
N LYS A 86 -3.72 12.10 -5.53
CA LYS A 86 -4.59 10.98 -5.91
C LYS A 86 -4.38 10.59 -7.38
N GLU A 87 -4.36 11.56 -8.31
CA GLU A 87 -4.11 11.30 -9.73
C GLU A 87 -2.79 10.55 -9.96
N HIS A 88 -1.72 10.96 -9.28
CA HIS A 88 -0.44 10.28 -9.33
C HIS A 88 -0.51 8.83 -8.82
N LEU A 89 -1.25 8.56 -7.74
CA LEU A 89 -1.41 7.21 -7.21
C LEU A 89 -2.24 6.32 -8.12
N GLU A 90 -3.31 6.85 -8.71
CA GLU A 90 -4.17 6.14 -9.65
C GLU A 90 -3.39 5.76 -10.91
N GLU A 91 -2.65 6.70 -11.49
CA GLU A 91 -1.77 6.42 -12.64
C GLU A 91 -0.70 5.36 -12.29
N SER A 92 -0.11 5.44 -11.09
CA SER A 92 0.86 4.44 -10.62
C SER A 92 0.21 3.06 -10.46
N PHE A 93 -1.00 3.00 -9.94
CA PHE A 93 -1.75 1.75 -9.78
C PHE A 93 -2.07 1.11 -11.13
N ASP A 94 -2.52 1.90 -12.11
CA ASP A 94 -2.90 1.40 -13.43
C ASP A 94 -1.71 0.86 -14.23
N LEU A 95 -0.54 1.48 -14.08
CA LEU A 95 0.66 1.08 -14.81
C LEU A 95 1.46 -0.03 -14.15
N ALA A 96 1.60 0.03 -12.83
CA ALA A 96 2.40 -0.92 -12.06
C ALA A 96 1.88 -0.97 -10.60
N PRO A 97 0.83 -1.75 -10.31
CA PRO A 97 0.30 -1.88 -8.96
C PRO A 97 1.39 -2.27 -7.96
N GLN A 98 1.45 -1.56 -6.84
CA GLN A 98 2.35 -1.85 -5.73
C GLN A 98 1.60 -1.79 -4.40
N VAL A 99 2.08 -2.54 -3.42
CA VAL A 99 1.47 -2.55 -2.08
C VAL A 99 1.40 -1.15 -1.50
N ASP A 100 2.47 -0.36 -1.64
CA ASP A 100 2.56 0.97 -1.05
C ASP A 100 1.54 1.97 -1.64
N ASN A 101 1.32 1.97 -2.98
CA ASN A 101 0.33 2.87 -3.58
C ASN A 101 -1.10 2.47 -3.21
N ILE A 102 -1.37 1.16 -3.11
CA ILE A 102 -2.68 0.65 -2.69
C ILE A 102 -2.97 1.03 -1.24
N LEU A 103 -1.99 0.85 -0.36
CA LEU A 103 -2.12 1.24 1.05
C LEU A 103 -2.33 2.74 1.21
N LEU A 104 -1.60 3.56 0.46
CA LEU A 104 -1.74 5.01 0.52
C LEU A 104 -3.11 5.48 0.01
N LEU A 105 -3.61 4.92 -1.08
CA LEU A 105 -4.99 5.16 -1.56
C LEU A 105 -6.01 4.73 -0.52
N SER A 106 -5.83 3.55 0.08
CA SER A 106 -6.75 3.01 1.09
C SER A 106 -6.79 3.83 2.38
N GLU A 107 -5.70 4.52 2.72
CA GLU A 107 -5.65 5.43 3.87
C GLU A 107 -6.30 6.79 3.56
N ARG A 108 -6.12 7.31 2.35
CA ARG A 108 -6.52 8.69 2.02
C ARG A 108 -7.98 8.79 1.58
N LEU A 109 -8.46 7.86 0.78
CA LEU A 109 -9.82 7.89 0.24
C LEU A 109 -10.93 7.94 1.31
N PRO A 110 -10.86 7.20 2.43
CA PRO A 110 -11.86 7.32 3.50
C PRO A 110 -11.90 8.71 4.14
N LYS A 111 -10.77 9.41 4.22
CA LYS A 111 -10.69 10.78 4.74
C LYS A 111 -11.39 11.78 3.82
N GLU A 112 -11.52 11.45 2.52
CA GLU A 112 -12.29 12.19 1.52
C GLU A 112 -13.76 11.74 1.41
N ASN A 113 -14.26 10.95 2.36
CA ASN A 113 -15.58 10.32 2.33
C ASN A 113 -15.80 9.35 1.14
N LYS A 114 -14.75 8.67 0.69
CA LYS A 114 -14.76 7.71 -0.41
C LYS A 114 -14.33 6.30 0.02
N PRO A 115 -14.92 5.71 1.07
CA PRO A 115 -14.48 4.42 1.57
C PRO A 115 -14.69 3.27 0.59
N PHE A 116 -15.70 3.35 -0.28
CA PHE A 116 -15.96 2.32 -1.29
C PHE A 116 -14.88 2.29 -2.40
N GLU A 117 -14.35 3.46 -2.78
CA GLU A 117 -13.20 3.51 -3.70
C GLU A 117 -11.97 2.88 -3.06
N ALA A 118 -11.73 3.12 -1.77
CA ALA A 118 -10.63 2.47 -1.04
C ALA A 118 -10.77 0.94 -1.00
N VAL A 119 -11.99 0.44 -0.76
CA VAL A 119 -12.28 -1.00 -0.84
C VAL A 119 -11.96 -1.54 -2.24
N PHE A 120 -12.37 -0.86 -3.31
CA PHE A 120 -12.09 -1.25 -4.68
C PHE A 120 -10.58 -1.42 -4.93
N TYR A 121 -9.74 -0.46 -4.49
CA TYR A 121 -8.28 -0.55 -4.68
C TYR A 121 -7.67 -1.71 -3.89
N LEU A 122 -8.14 -1.98 -2.67
CA LEU A 122 -7.65 -3.10 -1.86
C LEU A 122 -8.08 -4.45 -2.43
N GLU A 123 -9.35 -4.61 -2.85
CA GLU A 123 -9.84 -5.83 -3.48
C GLU A 123 -9.07 -6.14 -4.78
N ASN A 124 -8.82 -5.12 -5.62
CA ASN A 124 -8.01 -5.29 -6.82
C ASN A 124 -6.52 -5.53 -6.47
N GLY A 125 -5.99 -4.85 -5.48
CA GLY A 125 -4.63 -5.08 -5.00
C GLY A 125 -4.40 -6.52 -4.56
N LEU A 126 -5.36 -7.12 -3.87
CA LEU A 126 -5.29 -8.52 -3.46
C LEU A 126 -5.34 -9.52 -4.64
N LYS A 127 -5.81 -9.12 -5.82
CA LYS A 127 -5.68 -9.97 -7.03
C LYS A 127 -4.23 -10.06 -7.50
N PHE A 128 -3.44 -8.99 -7.31
CA PHE A 128 -2.00 -8.97 -7.61
C PHE A 128 -1.16 -9.54 -6.47
N PHE A 129 -1.58 -9.32 -5.22
CA PHE A 129 -0.85 -9.70 -4.01
C PHE A 129 -1.72 -10.49 -3.03
N PRO A 130 -2.20 -11.70 -3.40
CA PRO A 130 -3.26 -12.42 -2.67
C PRO A 130 -2.91 -12.82 -1.23
N SER A 131 -1.62 -12.94 -0.93
CA SER A 131 -1.14 -13.32 0.42
C SER A 131 -0.57 -12.14 1.21
N ASN A 132 -0.84 -10.91 0.81
CA ASN A 132 -0.31 -9.76 1.52
C ASN A 132 -1.16 -9.43 2.76
N PRO A 133 -0.62 -9.62 3.99
CA PRO A 133 -1.39 -9.44 5.21
C PRO A 133 -1.77 -7.99 5.47
N TYR A 134 -0.97 -7.03 5.00
CA TYR A 134 -1.26 -5.60 5.17
C TYR A 134 -2.46 -5.17 4.33
N LEU A 135 -2.55 -5.62 3.07
CA LEU A 135 -3.72 -5.35 2.23
C LEU A 135 -4.98 -6.01 2.80
N SER A 136 -4.88 -7.27 3.23
CA SER A 136 -6.01 -7.99 3.83
C SER A 136 -6.48 -7.31 5.12
N GLN A 137 -5.57 -6.90 5.99
CA GLN A 137 -5.91 -6.22 7.24
C GLN A 137 -6.59 -4.86 6.98
N ASN A 138 -6.06 -4.06 6.04
CA ASN A 138 -6.68 -2.78 5.69
C ASN A 138 -8.05 -2.98 5.02
N LEU A 139 -8.22 -4.02 4.18
CA LEU A 139 -9.52 -4.35 3.60
C LEU A 139 -10.54 -4.70 4.69
N ALA A 140 -10.16 -5.53 5.66
CA ALA A 140 -11.04 -5.87 6.77
C ALA A 140 -11.44 -4.63 7.59
N LEU A 141 -10.51 -3.71 7.86
CA LEU A 141 -10.82 -2.44 8.52
C LEU A 141 -11.81 -1.59 7.71
N LEU A 142 -11.62 -1.49 6.39
CA LEU A 142 -12.55 -0.74 5.52
C LEU A 142 -13.91 -1.42 5.41
N TYR A 143 -13.96 -2.74 5.42
CA TYR A 143 -15.24 -3.46 5.47
C TYR A 143 -16.03 -3.12 6.73
N THR A 144 -15.39 -2.97 7.90
CA THR A 144 -16.10 -2.49 9.10
C THR A 144 -16.66 -1.07 8.93
N LEU A 145 -15.94 -0.20 8.21
CA LEU A 145 -16.37 1.17 7.95
C LEU A 145 -17.58 1.23 6.99
N VAL A 146 -17.62 0.34 5.99
CA VAL A 146 -18.73 0.24 5.04
C VAL A 146 -19.82 -0.75 5.49
N LYS A 147 -19.78 -1.21 6.76
CA LYS A 147 -20.74 -2.12 7.40
C LYS A 147 -20.84 -3.51 6.76
N LYS A 148 -19.76 -3.99 6.18
CA LYS A 148 -19.56 -5.38 5.77
C LYS A 148 -18.87 -6.14 6.91
N ASP A 149 -19.55 -6.23 8.04
CA ASP A 149 -18.93 -6.72 9.28
C ASP A 149 -18.61 -8.23 9.23
N GLU A 150 -19.40 -9.03 8.53
CA GLU A 150 -19.21 -10.47 8.39
C GLU A 150 -17.97 -10.78 7.52
N GLU A 151 -17.80 -10.06 6.41
CA GLU A 151 -16.62 -10.20 5.55
C GLU A 151 -15.35 -9.73 6.28
N ALA A 152 -15.45 -8.66 7.05
CA ALA A 152 -14.33 -8.19 7.88
C ALA A 152 -13.94 -9.23 8.93
N GLN A 153 -14.92 -9.83 9.62
CA GLN A 153 -14.69 -10.87 10.62
C GLN A 153 -13.97 -12.07 10.02
N ALA A 154 -14.40 -12.53 8.83
CA ALA A 154 -13.77 -13.67 8.16
C ALA A 154 -12.28 -13.43 7.87
N ILE A 155 -11.93 -12.23 7.39
CA ILE A 155 -10.54 -11.87 7.13
C ILE A 155 -9.74 -11.77 8.44
N PHE A 156 -10.26 -11.11 9.47
CA PHE A 156 -9.59 -11.02 10.76
C PHE A 156 -9.42 -12.38 11.42
N ALA A 157 -10.39 -13.29 11.29
CA ALA A 157 -10.28 -14.66 11.82
C ALA A 157 -9.09 -15.42 11.21
N ASP A 158 -8.85 -15.26 9.91
CA ASP A 158 -7.69 -15.90 9.27
C ASP A 158 -6.37 -15.27 9.70
N LEU A 159 -6.31 -13.94 9.74
CA LEU A 159 -5.11 -13.20 10.14
C LEU A 159 -4.79 -13.36 11.64
N SER A 160 -5.78 -13.60 12.50
CA SER A 160 -5.64 -13.70 13.96
C SER A 160 -4.68 -14.79 14.41
N LYS A 161 -4.48 -15.80 13.57
CA LYS A 161 -3.58 -16.93 13.86
C LYS A 161 -2.12 -16.52 14.06
N ASN A 162 -1.71 -15.44 13.40
CA ASN A 162 -0.30 -15.00 13.36
C ASN A 162 -0.13 -13.49 13.63
N ASN A 163 -1.20 -12.77 13.93
CA ASN A 163 -1.16 -11.31 14.10
C ASN A 163 -2.03 -10.90 15.31
N PRO A 164 -1.41 -10.44 16.41
CA PRO A 164 -2.14 -10.06 17.63
C PRO A 164 -3.11 -8.89 17.42
N VAL A 165 -2.77 -7.94 16.55
CA VAL A 165 -3.67 -6.83 16.20
C VAL A 165 -4.91 -7.34 15.45
N ALA A 166 -4.74 -8.28 14.53
CA ALA A 166 -5.86 -8.91 13.86
C ALA A 166 -6.71 -9.74 14.82
N ALA A 167 -6.10 -10.42 15.80
CA ALA A 167 -6.82 -11.14 16.83
C ALA A 167 -7.68 -10.20 17.70
N ALA A 168 -7.13 -9.05 18.10
CA ALA A 168 -7.86 -8.03 18.83
C ALA A 168 -9.05 -7.46 18.02
N ASN A 169 -8.84 -7.19 16.73
CA ASN A 169 -9.90 -6.72 15.83
C ASN A 169 -10.98 -7.79 15.59
N TRP A 170 -10.58 -9.06 15.48
CA TRP A 170 -11.50 -10.18 15.37
C TRP A 170 -12.41 -10.30 16.59
N LEU A 171 -11.85 -10.20 17.81
CA LEU A 171 -12.64 -10.19 19.05
C LEU A 171 -13.63 -9.01 19.06
N ALA A 172 -13.17 -7.81 18.72
CA ALA A 172 -14.00 -6.62 18.72
C ALA A 172 -15.21 -6.75 17.77
N ILE A 173 -14.99 -7.27 16.55
CA ILE A 173 -16.06 -7.43 15.57
C ILE A 173 -17.02 -8.57 15.93
N SER A 174 -16.52 -9.67 16.51
CA SER A 174 -17.33 -10.78 16.98
C SER A 174 -18.28 -10.34 18.11
N VAL A 175 -17.78 -9.50 19.04
CA VAL A 175 -18.61 -8.88 20.07
C VAL A 175 -19.68 -7.96 19.46
N LYS A 176 -19.31 -7.16 18.44
CA LYS A 176 -20.24 -6.29 17.70
C LYS A 176 -21.35 -7.09 17.03
N LEU A 177 -21.03 -8.21 16.40
CA LEU A 177 -21.98 -9.12 15.77
C LEU A 177 -22.81 -9.94 16.76
N GLY A 178 -22.43 -9.91 18.03
CA GLY A 178 -23.17 -10.62 19.08
C GLY A 178 -22.83 -12.11 19.19
N GLU A 179 -21.74 -12.53 18.60
CA GLU A 179 -21.31 -13.91 18.61
C GLU A 179 -20.55 -14.30 19.89
N LYS A 180 -20.67 -15.57 20.25
CA LYS A 180 -19.84 -16.19 21.30
C LYS A 180 -18.68 -16.88 20.62
N VAL A 181 -17.46 -16.42 20.87
CA VAL A 181 -16.24 -16.94 20.25
C VAL A 181 -15.21 -17.37 21.28
N GLU A 182 -14.42 -18.37 20.93
CA GLU A 182 -13.25 -18.73 21.72
C GLU A 182 -12.17 -17.65 21.55
N ILE A 183 -11.55 -17.28 22.69
CA ILE A 183 -10.53 -16.23 22.72
C ILE A 183 -9.23 -16.84 22.19
N PRO A 184 -8.65 -16.31 21.10
CA PRO A 184 -7.40 -16.84 20.57
C PRO A 184 -6.24 -16.56 21.54
N LYS A 185 -5.20 -17.41 21.47
CA LYS A 185 -3.94 -17.13 22.12
C LYS A 185 -3.20 -16.06 21.33
N ALA A 186 -3.01 -14.89 21.91
CA ALA A 186 -2.27 -13.78 21.33
C ALA A 186 -1.48 -13.07 22.44
N ASP A 187 -0.51 -12.24 22.04
CA ASP A 187 0.19 -11.36 22.97
C ASP A 187 -0.81 -10.42 23.64
N GLU A 188 -0.74 -10.32 24.96
CA GLU A 188 -1.70 -9.59 25.78
C GLU A 188 -1.34 -8.09 25.83
N ASP A 189 -1.49 -7.39 24.71
CA ASP A 189 -1.46 -5.94 24.71
C ASP A 189 -2.77 -5.35 25.27
N LEU A 190 -2.76 -4.07 25.60
CA LEU A 190 -3.91 -3.38 26.21
C LEU A 190 -5.17 -3.48 25.36
N ILE A 191 -5.05 -3.37 24.04
CA ILE A 191 -6.20 -3.43 23.11
C ILE A 191 -6.79 -4.83 23.09
N PHE A 192 -5.92 -5.84 23.03
CA PHE A 192 -6.35 -7.25 23.09
C PHE A 192 -7.06 -7.56 24.41
N LEU A 193 -6.50 -7.12 25.54
CA LEU A 193 -7.09 -7.32 26.88
C LEU A 193 -8.49 -6.67 27.00
N ILE A 194 -8.67 -5.45 26.49
CA ILE A 194 -10.00 -4.79 26.47
C ILE A 194 -11.01 -5.62 25.67
N ASN A 195 -10.64 -6.05 24.47
CA ASN A 195 -11.51 -6.85 23.62
C ASN A 195 -11.78 -8.24 24.19
N ARG A 196 -10.78 -8.84 24.86
CA ARG A 196 -10.93 -10.09 25.60
C ARG A 196 -11.96 -9.96 26.72
N VAL A 197 -11.88 -8.94 27.55
CA VAL A 197 -12.87 -8.69 28.62
C VAL A 197 -14.27 -8.50 28.05
N ALA A 198 -14.42 -7.77 26.95
CA ALA A 198 -15.72 -7.61 26.27
C ALA A 198 -16.26 -8.95 25.78
N THR A 199 -15.41 -9.80 25.21
CA THR A 199 -15.75 -11.16 24.73
C THR A 199 -16.14 -12.09 25.89
N GLU A 200 -15.36 -12.10 26.96
CA GLU A 200 -15.65 -12.90 28.17
C GLU A 200 -17.02 -12.54 28.77
N ARG A 201 -17.32 -11.23 28.91
CA ARG A 201 -18.63 -10.75 29.35
C ARG A 201 -19.76 -11.17 28.41
N LYS A 202 -19.53 -11.10 27.10
CA LYS A 202 -20.49 -11.55 26.09
C LYS A 202 -20.77 -13.05 26.16
N ASN A 203 -19.73 -13.83 26.38
CA ASN A 203 -19.81 -15.30 26.55
C ASN A 203 -20.46 -15.71 27.87
N GLY A 204 -20.55 -14.79 28.85
CA GLY A 204 -21.04 -15.06 30.20
C GLY A 204 -19.97 -15.74 31.07
N THR A 205 -18.69 -15.61 30.72
CA THR A 205 -17.56 -16.11 31.49
C THR A 205 -17.07 -15.06 32.51
N LEU A 206 -16.49 -15.53 33.61
CA LEU A 206 -15.90 -14.61 34.60
C LEU A 206 -14.60 -14.04 34.05
N VAL A 207 -14.46 -12.73 34.13
CA VAL A 207 -13.21 -12.04 33.79
C VAL A 207 -12.16 -12.31 34.85
N ASP A 208 -10.96 -12.67 34.42
CA ASP A 208 -9.82 -12.90 35.30
C ASP A 208 -9.45 -11.63 36.10
N GLY A 209 -9.20 -11.80 37.41
CA GLY A 209 -8.86 -10.70 38.31
C GLY A 209 -7.55 -9.99 37.94
N GLN A 210 -6.57 -10.70 37.40
CA GLN A 210 -5.30 -10.12 36.92
C GLN A 210 -5.51 -9.20 35.73
N THR A 211 -6.34 -9.63 34.79
CA THR A 211 -6.73 -8.81 33.61
C THR A 211 -7.40 -7.51 34.04
N LEU A 212 -8.27 -7.56 35.05
CA LEU A 212 -8.93 -6.35 35.57
C LEU A 212 -7.98 -5.41 36.32
N GLU A 213 -6.91 -5.91 36.89
CA GLU A 213 -5.88 -5.07 37.52
C GLU A 213 -5.02 -4.33 36.49
N ILE A 214 -4.68 -4.98 35.38
CA ILE A 214 -3.91 -4.36 34.29
C ILE A 214 -4.71 -3.24 33.61
N LEU A 215 -6.05 -3.36 33.60
CA LEU A 215 -6.95 -2.40 32.95
C LEU A 215 -7.39 -1.23 33.88
N LYS A 216 -6.91 -1.17 35.10
CA LYS A 216 -7.15 -0.05 36.03
C LYS A 216 -6.13 1.05 35.85
#